data_5acb3a335c2e5f445d33c132fa33cf74
#
_entry.id   5acb3a335c2e5f445d33c132fa33cf74
#
_cell.length_a   1.000
_cell.length_b   1.000
_cell.length_c   1.000
_cell.angle_alpha   90.00
_cell.angle_beta   90.00
_cell.angle_gamma   90.00
#
_symmetry.space_group_name_H-M   'P 1'
#
loop_
_entity.id
_entity.type
_entity.pdbx_description
1 polymer ?
#
loop_
_entity_poly.entity_id
_entity_poly.type
_entity_poly.pdbx_seq_one_letter_code
_entity_poly.pdbx_strand_id
1 'polypeptide(L)'
;MGISQSQIKDLIGDKENIVIFEVGCADGRDSKTFLNTFGDNLKLYTFDPEPVNARLVTTLGSEDAFGGSNDQLITDERHKFTHCALCDYTGTIVFNRSRTVDGPGNGYEWGRYSGSIRRPVTYTESPKYGKRWPQSVFEETVEVDCTTIDDFCKKNNIDHIDFLWMDTQGAEREVLTGAKKMLKNISFIYTEYYDEEMYENCAGLSEIKEILSEFELTNDWRYGDADGGDALFKKIVP
;
A
#
# COMPACT_ATOMS: atom_id res chain seq x y z
N MET A 1 -14.15 -6.47 -3.28
CA MET A 1 -13.67 -5.74 -4.49
C MET A 1 -13.73 -4.27 -4.13
N GLY A 2 -12.59 -3.62 -3.91
CA GLY A 2 -12.50 -2.22 -3.48
C GLY A 2 -12.83 -1.22 -4.60
N ILE A 3 -12.32 0.00 -4.49
CA ILE A 3 -12.53 1.08 -5.46
C ILE A 3 -11.58 0.93 -6.66
N SER A 4 -12.05 1.23 -7.88
CA SER A 4 -11.21 1.28 -9.08
C SER A 4 -10.59 2.67 -9.28
N GLN A 5 -9.48 2.74 -10.04
CA GLN A 5 -8.81 4.00 -10.39
C GLN A 5 -9.73 4.96 -11.16
N SER A 6 -10.65 4.43 -11.98
CA SER A 6 -11.66 5.25 -12.67
C SER A 6 -12.64 5.91 -11.67
N GLN A 7 -13.09 5.18 -10.68
CA GLN A 7 -13.96 5.73 -9.63
C GLN A 7 -13.20 6.76 -8.76
N ILE A 8 -11.90 6.55 -8.52
CA ILE A 8 -11.05 7.52 -7.82
C ILE A 8 -10.96 8.82 -8.64
N LYS A 9 -10.80 8.71 -9.97
CA LYS A 9 -10.80 9.88 -10.85
C LYS A 9 -12.11 10.66 -10.77
N ASP A 10 -13.24 9.95 -10.75
CA ASP A 10 -14.56 10.58 -10.59
C ASP A 10 -14.72 11.29 -9.23
N LEU A 11 -14.14 10.71 -8.16
CA LEU A 11 -14.15 11.32 -6.81
C LEU A 11 -13.31 12.59 -6.73
N ILE A 12 -12.12 12.59 -7.34
CA ILE A 12 -11.22 13.75 -7.36
C ILE A 12 -11.78 14.85 -8.28
N GLY A 13 -12.47 14.45 -9.37
CA GLY A 13 -13.00 15.36 -10.38
C GLY A 13 -11.93 15.95 -11.30
N ASP A 14 -12.36 16.92 -12.12
CA ASP A 14 -11.48 17.63 -13.04
C ASP A 14 -10.60 18.63 -12.26
N LYS A 15 -9.39 18.21 -11.94
CA LYS A 15 -8.40 19.00 -11.20
C LYS A 15 -7.06 18.94 -11.92
N GLU A 16 -6.35 20.06 -11.92
CA GLU A 16 -4.95 20.13 -12.34
C GLU A 16 -4.02 19.75 -11.19
N ASN A 17 -2.84 19.22 -11.50
CA ASN A 17 -1.79 18.87 -10.53
C ASN A 17 -2.28 17.86 -9.45
N ILE A 18 -2.93 16.80 -9.88
CA ILE A 18 -3.37 15.70 -9.00
C ILE A 18 -2.14 14.98 -8.41
N VAL A 19 -2.14 14.80 -7.10
CA VAL A 19 -1.10 14.09 -6.36
C VAL A 19 -1.68 12.83 -5.74
N ILE A 20 -1.16 11.68 -6.15
CA ILE A 20 -1.53 10.37 -5.59
C ILE A 20 -0.31 9.73 -4.94
N PHE A 21 -0.50 9.20 -3.74
CA PHE A 21 0.45 8.32 -3.08
C PHE A 21 -0.09 6.90 -3.09
N GLU A 22 0.74 5.94 -3.55
CA GLU A 22 0.47 4.51 -3.50
C GLU A 22 1.52 3.86 -2.60
N VAL A 23 1.08 3.39 -1.44
CA VAL A 23 1.93 2.80 -0.39
C VAL A 23 1.71 1.31 -0.36
N GLY A 24 2.77 0.55 -0.68
CA GLY A 24 2.68 -0.89 -0.97
C GLY A 24 2.33 -1.14 -2.44
N CYS A 25 3.11 -0.55 -3.37
CA CYS A 25 2.80 -0.63 -4.80
C CYS A 25 3.16 -1.98 -5.44
N ALA A 26 3.76 -2.88 -4.68
CA ALA A 26 4.16 -4.20 -5.15
C ALA A 26 4.93 -4.15 -6.50
N ASP A 27 4.44 -4.82 -7.54
CA ASP A 27 5.06 -4.86 -8.86
C ASP A 27 4.69 -3.65 -9.76
N GLY A 28 3.96 -2.66 -9.24
CA GLY A 28 3.58 -1.44 -9.95
C GLY A 28 2.41 -1.59 -10.92
N ARG A 29 1.62 -2.65 -10.79
CA ARG A 29 0.46 -2.89 -11.67
C ARG A 29 -0.62 -1.82 -11.48
N ASP A 30 -0.95 -1.50 -10.23
CA ASP A 30 -1.90 -0.42 -9.93
C ASP A 30 -1.32 0.95 -10.27
N SER A 31 -0.02 1.16 -10.06
CA SER A 31 0.69 2.37 -10.49
C SER A 31 0.47 2.68 -11.98
N LYS A 32 0.60 1.68 -12.85
CA LYS A 32 0.33 1.83 -14.28
C LYS A 32 -1.14 2.16 -14.57
N THR A 33 -2.04 1.52 -13.85
CA THR A 33 -3.47 1.79 -14.01
C THR A 33 -3.78 3.24 -13.62
N PHE A 34 -3.17 3.77 -12.56
CA PHE A 34 -3.26 5.18 -12.21
C PHE A 34 -2.74 6.09 -13.33
N LEU A 35 -1.53 5.83 -13.85
CA LEU A 35 -0.93 6.63 -14.93
C LEU A 35 -1.80 6.65 -16.19
N ASN A 36 -2.37 5.51 -16.57
CA ASN A 36 -3.25 5.40 -17.72
C ASN A 36 -4.60 6.11 -17.50
N THR A 37 -5.11 6.10 -16.27
CA THR A 37 -6.44 6.65 -15.95
C THR A 37 -6.43 8.17 -15.84
N PHE A 38 -5.39 8.75 -15.24
CA PHE A 38 -5.37 10.18 -14.90
C PHE A 38 -4.74 11.09 -15.95
N GLY A 39 -3.99 10.54 -16.90
CA GLY A 39 -3.33 11.34 -17.94
C GLY A 39 -2.27 12.30 -17.38
N ASP A 40 -2.03 13.41 -18.09
CA ASP A 40 -0.88 14.32 -17.84
C ASP A 40 -0.98 15.13 -16.54
N ASN A 41 -2.14 15.19 -15.92
CA ASN A 41 -2.35 15.97 -14.70
C ASN A 41 -1.90 15.26 -13.41
N LEU A 42 -1.40 14.01 -13.51
CA LEU A 42 -1.02 13.19 -12.36
C LEU A 42 0.46 13.35 -12.00
N LYS A 43 0.73 13.44 -10.69
CA LYS A 43 2.00 13.11 -10.07
C LYS A 43 1.77 11.92 -9.15
N LEU A 44 2.35 10.77 -9.50
CA LEU A 44 2.22 9.54 -8.76
C LEU A 44 3.50 9.25 -7.99
N TYR A 45 3.38 9.15 -6.67
CA TYR A 45 4.46 8.74 -5.78
C TYR A 45 4.16 7.35 -5.24
N THR A 46 5.06 6.40 -5.47
CA THR A 46 4.87 5.01 -5.06
C THR A 46 5.98 4.54 -4.15
N PHE A 47 5.63 3.67 -3.20
CA PHE A 47 6.53 3.19 -2.17
C PHE A 47 6.39 1.68 -2.01
N ASP A 48 7.49 0.99 -1.97
CA ASP A 48 7.53 -0.44 -1.64
C ASP A 48 8.88 -0.80 -1.01
N PRO A 49 8.91 -1.49 0.14
CA PRO A 49 10.14 -1.88 0.81
C PRO A 49 10.73 -3.19 0.30
N GLU A 50 9.97 -4.03 -0.44
CA GLU A 50 10.47 -5.32 -0.92
C GLU A 50 11.50 -5.13 -2.04
N PRO A 51 12.76 -5.62 -1.85
CA PRO A 51 13.83 -5.41 -2.84
C PRO A 51 13.53 -5.98 -4.23
N VAL A 52 12.76 -7.07 -4.31
CA VAL A 52 12.37 -7.65 -5.61
C VAL A 52 11.35 -6.76 -6.30
N ASN A 53 10.34 -6.26 -5.58
CA ASN A 53 9.36 -5.33 -6.12
C ASN A 53 10.04 -4.05 -6.63
N ALA A 54 10.97 -3.49 -5.86
CA ALA A 54 11.76 -2.33 -6.28
C ALA A 54 12.48 -2.56 -7.62
N ARG A 55 13.08 -3.72 -7.82
CA ARG A 55 13.74 -4.07 -9.08
C ARG A 55 12.75 -4.23 -10.23
N LEU A 56 11.57 -4.81 -9.98
CA LEU A 56 10.53 -4.97 -11.00
C LEU A 56 10.02 -3.62 -11.49
N VAL A 57 9.73 -2.70 -10.58
CA VAL A 57 9.22 -1.37 -10.92
C VAL A 57 10.28 -0.52 -11.65
N THR A 58 11.59 -0.65 -11.30
CA THR A 58 12.63 0.27 -11.76
C THR A 58 13.55 -0.27 -12.86
N THR A 59 13.70 -1.58 -12.99
CA THR A 59 14.78 -2.15 -13.81
C THR A 59 14.35 -3.31 -14.71
N LEU A 60 13.55 -4.24 -14.23
CA LEU A 60 13.33 -5.51 -14.93
C LEU A 60 11.99 -5.56 -15.69
N GLY A 61 10.97 -4.79 -15.23
CA GLY A 61 9.60 -5.10 -15.62
C GLY A 61 9.17 -6.47 -15.06
N SER A 62 7.92 -6.82 -15.18
CA SER A 62 7.38 -8.03 -14.53
C SER A 62 7.38 -9.29 -15.40
N GLU A 63 8.12 -9.35 -16.49
CA GLU A 63 8.14 -10.55 -17.35
C GLU A 63 8.42 -11.86 -16.59
N ASP A 64 9.17 -11.80 -15.51
CA ASP A 64 9.60 -13.00 -14.78
C ASP A 64 8.60 -13.50 -13.74
N ALA A 65 7.55 -12.74 -13.44
CA ALA A 65 6.66 -13.09 -12.34
C ALA A 65 5.37 -13.80 -12.77
N PHE A 66 4.83 -13.52 -13.94
CA PHE A 66 3.53 -14.05 -14.39
C PHE A 66 3.45 -14.42 -15.87
N GLY A 67 4.59 -14.51 -16.58
CA GLY A 67 4.63 -14.89 -18.01
C GLY A 67 3.94 -13.89 -18.94
N GLY A 68 3.85 -12.64 -18.53
CA GLY A 68 3.27 -11.53 -19.29
C GLY A 68 4.33 -10.52 -19.74
N SER A 69 4.04 -9.86 -20.84
CA SER A 69 4.91 -8.95 -21.58
C SER A 69 5.66 -7.89 -20.74
N ASN A 70 6.78 -7.39 -21.29
CA ASN A 70 7.66 -6.28 -20.81
C ASN A 70 6.97 -4.97 -20.35
N ASP A 71 5.74 -5.01 -19.97
CA ASP A 71 4.89 -3.84 -19.77
C ASP A 71 4.98 -3.21 -18.36
N GLN A 72 5.90 -3.63 -17.49
CA GLN A 72 5.86 -3.17 -16.09
C GLN A 72 6.99 -2.24 -15.67
N LEU A 73 8.05 -2.09 -16.44
CA LEU A 73 8.98 -1.00 -16.22
C LEU A 73 8.24 0.35 -16.38
N ILE A 74 8.19 1.13 -15.32
CA ILE A 74 7.54 2.44 -15.35
C ILE A 74 8.59 3.51 -15.60
N THR A 75 8.67 3.97 -16.84
CA THR A 75 9.59 5.05 -17.26
C THR A 75 8.90 6.41 -17.38
N ASP A 76 7.70 6.54 -16.86
CA ASP A 76 6.86 7.74 -16.97
C ASP A 76 7.35 8.85 -16.03
N GLU A 77 7.57 10.06 -16.55
CA GLU A 77 8.06 11.20 -15.79
C GLU A 77 7.10 11.67 -14.68
N ARG A 78 5.83 11.30 -14.77
CA ARG A 78 4.81 11.56 -13.75
C ARG A 78 4.94 10.65 -12.54
N HIS A 79 5.69 9.55 -12.67
CA HIS A 79 5.88 8.52 -11.65
C HIS A 79 7.21 8.68 -10.93
N LYS A 80 7.15 8.63 -9.60
CA LYS A 80 8.34 8.59 -8.76
C LYS A 80 8.24 7.43 -7.77
N PHE A 81 8.97 6.38 -8.04
CA PHE A 81 9.13 5.25 -7.12
C PHE A 81 10.18 5.56 -6.05
N THR A 82 9.92 5.14 -4.82
CA THR A 82 10.87 5.22 -3.71
C THR A 82 10.94 3.86 -3.01
N HIS A 83 12.11 3.23 -3.07
CA HIS A 83 12.38 1.96 -2.37
C HIS A 83 12.54 2.23 -0.87
N CYS A 84 11.46 2.27 -0.15
CA CYS A 84 11.42 2.39 1.31
C CYS A 84 10.05 1.97 1.86
N ALA A 85 10.00 1.67 3.16
CA ALA A 85 8.75 1.60 3.89
C ALA A 85 8.27 3.01 4.27
N LEU A 86 6.96 3.26 4.26
CA LEU A 86 6.39 4.38 4.99
C LEU A 86 5.97 3.91 6.38
N CYS A 87 6.36 4.67 7.41
CA CYS A 87 6.07 4.34 8.80
C CYS A 87 5.99 5.61 9.67
N ASP A 88 6.09 5.50 10.98
CA ASP A 88 5.92 6.60 11.94
C ASP A 88 7.22 7.34 12.32
N TYR A 89 8.37 6.92 11.76
CA TYR A 89 9.67 7.60 11.93
C TYR A 89 10.53 7.51 10.65
N THR A 90 11.60 8.27 10.59
CA THR A 90 12.58 8.21 9.50
C THR A 90 13.85 7.53 9.97
N GLY A 91 14.33 6.51 9.25
CA GLY A 91 15.47 5.69 9.59
C GLY A 91 15.53 4.39 8.83
N THR A 92 15.84 3.29 9.51
CA THR A 92 15.76 1.93 8.98
C THR A 92 14.82 1.07 9.81
N ILE A 93 14.19 0.08 9.18
CA ILE A 93 13.24 -0.82 9.83
C ILE A 93 13.40 -2.24 9.30
N VAL A 94 13.09 -3.22 10.14
CA VAL A 94 13.05 -4.63 9.72
C VAL A 94 11.76 -4.88 8.93
N PHE A 95 11.92 -5.41 7.73
CA PHE A 95 10.82 -5.85 6.86
C PHE A 95 10.78 -7.38 6.80
N ASN A 96 9.62 -7.97 7.11
CA ASN A 96 9.38 -9.40 7.02
C ASN A 96 8.95 -9.72 5.60
N ARG A 97 9.82 -10.42 4.86
CA ARG A 97 9.58 -10.78 3.46
C ARG A 97 8.63 -11.95 3.37
N SER A 98 7.70 -11.89 2.43
CA SER A 98 6.81 -13.02 2.13
C SER A 98 7.26 -13.76 0.88
N ARG A 99 7.07 -15.09 0.87
CA ARG A 99 7.21 -15.94 -0.31
C ARG A 99 6.17 -17.04 -0.32
N THR A 100 5.89 -17.62 -1.47
CA THR A 100 5.00 -18.77 -1.62
C THR A 100 5.82 -20.06 -1.64
N VAL A 101 5.37 -21.12 -0.97
CA VAL A 101 6.12 -22.39 -0.86
C VAL A 101 5.72 -23.39 -1.93
N ASP A 102 4.45 -23.44 -2.34
CA ASP A 102 3.92 -24.39 -3.30
C ASP A 102 2.91 -23.74 -4.25
N GLY A 103 3.26 -23.65 -5.52
CA GLY A 103 2.36 -23.16 -6.58
C GLY A 103 2.91 -23.50 -7.98
N PRO A 104 2.08 -23.52 -9.04
CA PRO A 104 2.55 -23.69 -10.40
C PRO A 104 3.38 -22.48 -10.82
N GLY A 105 4.72 -22.57 -10.68
CA GLY A 105 5.64 -21.50 -11.05
C GLY A 105 6.60 -21.11 -9.94
N ASN A 106 7.30 -22.03 -9.34
CA ASN A 106 8.46 -21.78 -8.46
C ASN A 106 8.41 -20.55 -7.54
N GLY A 107 7.53 -20.54 -6.56
CA GLY A 107 7.81 -20.02 -5.23
C GLY A 107 7.95 -18.51 -4.99
N TYR A 108 8.13 -17.67 -5.98
CA TYR A 108 8.40 -16.23 -5.75
C TYR A 108 7.26 -15.29 -6.17
N GLU A 109 6.19 -15.79 -6.76
CA GLU A 109 5.27 -14.95 -7.53
C GLU A 109 4.08 -14.41 -6.72
N TRP A 110 3.58 -15.12 -5.72
CA TRP A 110 2.42 -14.68 -4.92
C TRP A 110 2.80 -14.20 -3.51
N GLY A 111 3.85 -14.72 -2.94
CA GLY A 111 4.23 -14.45 -1.56
C GLY A 111 4.77 -13.03 -1.32
N ARG A 112 5.43 -12.42 -2.28
CA ARG A 112 6.05 -11.10 -2.13
C ARG A 112 5.07 -9.93 -1.97
N TYR A 113 3.78 -10.17 -2.12
CA TYR A 113 2.74 -9.16 -1.93
C TYR A 113 2.22 -9.06 -0.49
N SER A 114 2.61 -10.00 0.38
CA SER A 114 2.17 -10.04 1.77
C SER A 114 3.27 -9.67 2.77
N GLY A 115 4.39 -9.12 2.30
CA GLY A 115 5.47 -8.66 3.17
C GLY A 115 5.05 -7.45 4.00
N SER A 116 5.60 -7.32 5.23
CA SER A 116 5.22 -6.26 6.16
C SER A 116 6.37 -5.86 7.08
N ILE A 117 6.35 -4.61 7.55
CA ILE A 117 7.18 -4.16 8.68
C ILE A 117 6.70 -4.76 10.01
N ARG A 118 5.49 -5.33 10.03
CA ARG A 118 4.95 -6.06 11.17
C ARG A 118 5.19 -7.54 11.03
N ARG A 119 5.39 -8.23 12.15
CA ARG A 119 5.52 -9.69 12.14
C ARG A 119 4.17 -10.31 11.76
N PRO A 120 4.11 -11.16 10.74
CA PRO A 120 2.88 -11.88 10.45
C PRO A 120 2.56 -12.88 11.55
N VAL A 121 1.29 -13.02 11.89
CA VAL A 121 0.80 -14.10 12.77
C VAL A 121 0.81 -15.39 11.97
N THR A 122 1.60 -16.34 12.41
CA THR A 122 1.82 -17.57 11.65
C THR A 122 0.60 -18.50 11.68
N TYR A 123 0.56 -19.36 10.72
CA TYR A 123 -0.42 -20.45 10.54
C TYR A 123 -0.75 -21.27 11.77
N THR A 124 0.29 -21.58 12.56
CA THR A 124 0.16 -22.39 13.78
C THR A 124 -0.54 -21.62 14.89
N GLU A 125 -0.54 -20.30 14.82
CA GLU A 125 -1.10 -19.41 15.83
C GLU A 125 -2.56 -19.01 15.50
N SER A 126 -2.96 -19.06 14.23
CA SER A 126 -4.33 -18.80 13.80
C SER A 126 -4.89 -19.89 12.86
N PRO A 127 -5.60 -20.89 13.39
CA PRO A 127 -6.21 -21.95 12.58
C PRO A 127 -7.20 -21.46 11.51
N LYS A 128 -7.73 -20.26 11.66
CA LYS A 128 -8.69 -19.65 10.74
C LYS A 128 -8.00 -19.15 9.47
N TYR A 129 -6.89 -18.42 9.62
CA TYR A 129 -6.13 -17.88 8.48
C TYR A 129 -5.28 -18.94 7.80
N GLY A 130 -4.85 -19.93 8.57
CA GLY A 130 -4.13 -21.07 8.07
C GLY A 130 -4.79 -21.82 6.94
N LYS A 131 -6.09 -21.77 6.83
CA LYS A 131 -6.86 -22.33 5.71
C LYS A 131 -6.94 -21.41 4.50
N ARG A 132 -6.70 -20.08 4.70
CA ARG A 132 -6.95 -19.07 3.67
C ARG A 132 -5.68 -18.73 2.87
N TRP A 133 -4.52 -18.74 3.51
CA TRP A 133 -3.24 -18.43 2.90
C TRP A 133 -2.19 -19.51 3.20
N PRO A 134 -2.46 -20.78 2.82
CA PRO A 134 -1.62 -21.93 3.19
C PRO A 134 -0.19 -21.87 2.64
N GLN A 135 0.10 -20.89 1.83
CA GLN A 135 1.29 -20.89 0.99
C GLN A 135 2.23 -19.71 1.24
N SER A 136 1.86 -18.75 2.09
CA SER A 136 2.75 -17.64 2.41
C SER A 136 3.65 -17.96 3.59
N VAL A 137 4.95 -17.82 3.38
CA VAL A 137 6.00 -18.09 4.36
C VAL A 137 6.81 -16.83 4.57
N PHE A 138 7.16 -16.57 5.82
CA PHE A 138 7.91 -15.39 6.26
C PHE A 138 9.16 -15.85 7.02
N GLU A 139 10.11 -16.42 6.31
CA GLU A 139 11.36 -16.95 6.88
C GLU A 139 12.52 -15.96 6.81
N GLU A 140 12.38 -14.92 5.98
CA GLU A 140 13.44 -13.96 5.74
C GLU A 140 13.01 -12.57 6.20
N THR A 141 13.96 -11.87 6.81
CA THR A 141 13.84 -10.45 7.11
C THR A 141 14.96 -9.68 6.40
N VAL A 142 14.70 -8.43 6.08
CA VAL A 142 15.69 -7.50 5.54
C VAL A 142 15.55 -6.16 6.23
N GLU A 143 16.65 -5.47 6.47
CA GLU A 143 16.63 -4.09 6.91
C GLU A 143 16.43 -3.19 5.68
N VAL A 144 15.47 -2.29 5.75
CA VAL A 144 15.13 -1.36 4.67
C VAL A 144 15.05 0.06 5.20
N ASP A 145 15.26 1.04 4.33
CA ASP A 145 15.01 2.43 4.67
C ASP A 145 13.53 2.65 4.96
N CYS A 146 13.23 3.54 5.90
CA CYS A 146 11.88 3.99 6.16
C CYS A 146 11.81 5.51 6.34
N THR A 147 10.64 6.07 6.05
CA THR A 147 10.37 7.50 6.27
C THR A 147 8.91 7.72 6.61
N THR A 148 8.59 8.92 7.11
CA THR A 148 7.22 9.34 7.33
C THR A 148 6.67 10.04 6.10
N ILE A 149 5.34 10.03 5.90
CA ILE A 149 4.68 10.86 4.88
C ILE A 149 5.03 12.34 5.09
N ASP A 150 5.03 12.79 6.34
CA ASP A 150 5.37 14.18 6.69
C ASP A 150 6.78 14.58 6.22
N ASP A 151 7.79 13.75 6.51
CA ASP A 151 9.18 14.03 6.13
C ASP A 151 9.39 13.92 4.62
N PHE A 152 8.77 12.92 3.99
CA PHE A 152 8.83 12.77 2.54
C PHE A 152 8.21 13.97 1.81
N CYS A 153 7.03 14.41 2.24
CA CYS A 153 6.36 15.58 1.66
C CYS A 153 7.18 16.85 1.86
N LYS A 154 7.72 17.06 3.06
CA LYS A 154 8.62 18.19 3.35
C LYS A 154 9.86 18.20 2.46
N LYS A 155 10.52 17.05 2.30
CA LYS A 155 11.73 16.90 1.46
C LYS A 155 11.47 17.16 -0.02
N ASN A 156 10.29 16.81 -0.50
CA ASN A 156 9.92 16.90 -1.92
C ASN A 156 9.03 18.11 -2.25
N ASN A 157 8.77 19.03 -1.29
CA ASN A 157 7.90 20.21 -1.43
C ASN A 157 6.48 19.82 -1.89
N ILE A 158 5.91 18.79 -1.29
CA ILE A 158 4.54 18.34 -1.54
C ILE A 158 3.67 18.91 -0.42
N ASP A 159 2.67 19.71 -0.77
CA ASP A 159 1.80 20.42 0.16
C ASP A 159 0.40 19.83 0.28
N HIS A 160 0.01 18.95 -0.64
CA HIS A 160 -1.26 18.23 -0.62
C HIS A 160 -1.14 16.83 -1.21
N ILE A 161 -2.08 15.96 -0.87
CA ILE A 161 -2.29 14.63 -1.45
C ILE A 161 -3.79 14.51 -1.76
N ASP A 162 -4.14 14.30 -3.02
CA ASP A 162 -5.54 14.15 -3.41
C ASP A 162 -6.07 12.77 -3.03
N PHE A 163 -5.22 11.75 -3.17
CA PHE A 163 -5.59 10.38 -2.83
C PHE A 163 -4.39 9.63 -2.23
N LEU A 164 -4.57 9.09 -1.04
CA LEU A 164 -3.64 8.18 -0.40
C LEU A 164 -4.21 6.75 -0.51
N TRP A 165 -3.54 5.91 -1.30
CA TRP A 165 -3.82 4.48 -1.42
C TRP A 165 -2.83 3.70 -0.56
N MET A 166 -3.33 2.90 0.38
CA MET A 166 -2.49 2.11 1.27
C MET A 166 -2.90 0.64 1.24
N ASP A 167 -1.92 -0.21 0.96
CA ASP A 167 -1.94 -1.66 1.13
C ASP A 167 -0.59 -2.06 1.74
N THR A 168 -0.48 -1.96 3.06
CA THR A 168 0.80 -2.09 3.78
C THR A 168 0.85 -3.32 4.67
N GLN A 169 -0.13 -4.20 4.50
CA GLN A 169 -0.17 -5.49 5.14
C GLN A 169 -0.03 -5.39 6.68
N GLY A 170 -0.94 -4.61 7.28
CA GLY A 170 -1.06 -4.43 8.72
C GLY A 170 -0.27 -3.24 9.30
N ALA A 171 0.46 -2.46 8.48
CA ALA A 171 1.23 -1.29 8.92
C ALA A 171 0.51 0.06 8.71
N GLU A 172 -0.77 0.05 8.44
CA GLU A 172 -1.60 1.23 8.12
C GLU A 172 -1.55 2.28 9.24
N ARG A 173 -1.54 1.84 10.51
CA ARG A 173 -1.40 2.73 11.68
C ARG A 173 -0.11 3.53 11.65
N GLU A 174 1.01 2.87 11.34
CA GLU A 174 2.33 3.50 11.30
C GLU A 174 2.37 4.55 10.18
N VAL A 175 1.84 4.21 9.00
CA VAL A 175 1.77 5.14 7.86
C VAL A 175 0.93 6.37 8.23
N LEU A 176 -0.26 6.17 8.79
CA LEU A 176 -1.15 7.27 9.21
C LEU A 176 -0.54 8.10 10.36
N THR A 177 0.15 7.46 11.30
CA THR A 177 0.87 8.14 12.37
C THR A 177 2.01 8.99 11.83
N GLY A 178 2.70 8.52 10.78
CA GLY A 178 3.72 9.29 10.06
C GLY A 178 3.18 10.42 9.18
N ALA A 179 1.87 10.52 9.02
CA ALA A 179 1.20 11.55 8.22
C ALA A 179 0.56 12.68 9.03
N LYS A 180 0.79 12.75 10.36
CA LYS A 180 0.05 13.65 11.26
C LYS A 180 -0.11 15.09 10.80
N LYS A 181 0.91 15.66 10.15
CA LYS A 181 0.86 17.05 9.64
C LYS A 181 0.17 17.11 8.29
N MET A 182 0.35 16.06 7.47
CA MET A 182 -0.22 15.98 6.13
C MET A 182 -1.69 15.56 6.14
N LEU A 183 -2.21 14.86 7.15
CA LEU A 183 -3.62 14.46 7.23
C LEU A 183 -4.60 15.62 6.97
N LYS A 184 -4.26 16.83 7.40
CA LYS A 184 -5.11 18.01 7.13
C LYS A 184 -5.17 18.39 5.64
N ASN A 185 -4.20 17.94 4.84
CA ASN A 185 -4.04 18.25 3.41
C ASN A 185 -4.23 17.01 2.53
N ILE A 186 -4.77 15.91 3.07
CA ILE A 186 -5.16 14.72 2.32
C ILE A 186 -6.67 14.77 2.08
N SER A 187 -7.11 14.59 0.83
CA SER A 187 -8.53 14.66 0.48
C SER A 187 -9.25 13.32 0.68
N PHE A 188 -8.63 12.23 0.21
CA PHE A 188 -9.18 10.88 0.31
C PHE A 188 -8.11 9.89 0.75
N ILE A 189 -8.52 8.89 1.54
CA ILE A 189 -7.67 7.80 2.01
C ILE A 189 -8.41 6.49 1.73
N TYR A 190 -7.77 5.60 0.97
CA TYR A 190 -8.19 4.22 0.79
C TYR A 190 -7.17 3.33 1.50
N THR A 191 -7.64 2.42 2.33
CA THR A 191 -6.78 1.58 3.15
C THR A 191 -7.39 0.20 3.36
N GLU A 192 -6.55 -0.82 3.36
CA GLU A 192 -6.89 -2.12 3.91
C GLU A 192 -6.93 -2.06 5.44
N TYR A 193 -7.68 -2.96 6.08
CA TYR A 193 -7.72 -3.12 7.53
C TYR A 193 -8.00 -4.57 7.92
N TYR A 194 -7.57 -4.95 9.13
CA TYR A 194 -7.77 -6.28 9.67
C TYR A 194 -8.37 -6.18 11.07
N ASP A 195 -9.63 -6.60 11.25
CA ASP A 195 -10.28 -6.66 12.57
C ASP A 195 -9.81 -7.87 13.39
N GLU A 196 -9.22 -8.91 12.74
CA GLU A 196 -8.45 -9.95 13.39
C GLU A 196 -6.94 -9.76 13.15
N GLU A 197 -6.13 -10.22 14.09
CA GLU A 197 -4.68 -10.04 14.08
C GLU A 197 -4.00 -10.94 13.03
N MET A 198 -3.98 -10.51 11.77
CA MET A 198 -3.20 -11.16 10.70
C MET A 198 -1.71 -10.84 10.78
N TYR A 199 -1.40 -9.65 11.22
CA TYR A 199 -0.05 -9.16 11.55
C TYR A 199 -0.07 -8.66 12.98
N GLU A 200 0.99 -8.90 13.75
CA GLU A 200 1.06 -8.53 15.17
C GLU A 200 0.69 -7.06 15.39
N ASN A 201 -0.32 -6.84 16.23
CA ASN A 201 -0.85 -5.53 16.55
C ASN A 201 -1.25 -4.69 15.31
N CYS A 202 -1.75 -5.29 14.23
CA CYS A 202 -2.32 -4.54 13.11
C CYS A 202 -3.57 -3.76 13.56
N ALA A 203 -3.85 -2.66 12.88
CA ALA A 203 -5.01 -1.82 13.21
C ALA A 203 -6.29 -2.37 12.60
N GLY A 204 -7.33 -2.52 13.41
CA GLY A 204 -8.69 -2.74 12.94
C GLY A 204 -9.37 -1.44 12.50
N LEU A 205 -10.55 -1.58 11.86
CA LEU A 205 -11.31 -0.42 11.34
C LEU A 205 -11.63 0.61 12.44
N SER A 206 -11.90 0.15 13.66
CA SER A 206 -12.22 1.06 14.78
C SER A 206 -11.07 2.00 15.10
N GLU A 207 -9.83 1.46 15.17
CA GLU A 207 -8.64 2.25 15.46
C GLU A 207 -8.29 3.20 14.29
N ILE A 208 -8.41 2.73 13.06
CA ILE A 208 -8.21 3.59 11.87
C ILE A 208 -9.19 4.77 11.89
N LYS A 209 -10.46 4.55 12.26
CA LYS A 209 -11.46 5.63 12.40
C LYS A 209 -11.11 6.63 13.51
N GLU A 210 -10.50 6.19 14.60
CA GLU A 210 -10.03 7.09 15.66
C GLU A 210 -8.89 7.98 15.18
N ILE A 211 -7.91 7.40 14.45
CA ILE A 211 -6.81 8.16 13.84
C ILE A 211 -7.36 9.16 12.81
N LEU A 212 -8.31 8.72 12.00
CA LEU A 212 -8.95 9.51 10.95
C LEU A 212 -10.22 10.23 11.42
N SER A 213 -10.24 10.75 12.66
CA SER A 213 -11.41 11.41 13.25
C SER A 213 -11.90 12.65 12.49
N GLU A 214 -11.06 13.25 11.65
CA GLU A 214 -11.42 14.36 10.76
C GLU A 214 -11.85 13.91 9.35
N PHE A 215 -12.09 12.60 9.17
CA PHE A 215 -12.55 12.01 7.92
C PHE A 215 -13.86 11.26 8.13
N GLU A 216 -14.69 11.26 7.10
CA GLU A 216 -15.91 10.47 7.02
C GLU A 216 -15.59 9.14 6.34
N LEU A 217 -15.97 8.01 6.95
CA LEU A 217 -15.96 6.71 6.29
C LEU A 217 -17.09 6.67 5.26
N THR A 218 -16.76 6.71 3.98
CA THR A 218 -17.75 6.73 2.89
C THR A 218 -18.09 5.34 2.39
N ASN A 219 -17.13 4.41 2.42
CA ASN A 219 -17.32 3.04 1.97
C ASN A 219 -16.51 2.06 2.84
N ASP A 220 -17.10 0.88 3.05
CA ASP A 220 -16.48 -0.27 3.72
C ASP A 220 -16.79 -1.52 2.89
N TRP A 221 -15.76 -2.11 2.27
CA TRP A 221 -15.83 -3.32 1.46
C TRP A 221 -15.24 -4.50 2.24
N ARG A 222 -16.08 -5.17 3.02
CA ARG A 222 -15.65 -6.35 3.79
C ARG A 222 -15.37 -7.55 2.91
N TYR A 223 -14.38 -8.33 3.28
CA TYR A 223 -13.97 -9.55 2.60
C TYR A 223 -14.85 -10.76 2.96
N GLY A 224 -16.14 -10.72 2.66
CA GLY A 224 -17.11 -11.80 2.96
C GLY A 224 -17.20 -12.07 4.47
N ASP A 225 -16.86 -13.31 4.88
CA ASP A 225 -16.82 -13.71 6.30
C ASP A 225 -15.47 -13.39 6.97
N ALA A 226 -14.60 -12.65 6.30
CA ALA A 226 -13.30 -12.28 6.85
C ALA A 226 -13.41 -11.10 7.80
N ASP A 227 -12.52 -11.10 8.79
CA ASP A 227 -12.40 -10.03 9.75
C ASP A 227 -11.44 -8.96 9.21
N GLY A 228 -11.81 -8.34 8.10
CA GLY A 228 -11.06 -7.30 7.42
C GLY A 228 -11.78 -6.82 6.16
N GLY A 229 -11.22 -5.84 5.52
CA GLY A 229 -11.77 -5.24 4.30
C GLY A 229 -10.96 -4.05 3.83
N ASP A 230 -11.52 -3.39 2.82
CA ASP A 230 -11.03 -2.10 2.32
C ASP A 230 -11.97 -1.00 2.80
N ALA A 231 -11.42 0.13 3.18
CA ALA A 231 -12.17 1.30 3.63
C ALA A 231 -11.79 2.56 2.86
N LEU A 232 -12.77 3.36 2.49
CA LEU A 232 -12.57 4.68 1.87
C LEU A 232 -13.03 5.78 2.83
N PHE A 233 -12.13 6.69 3.08
CA PHE A 233 -12.35 7.87 3.91
C PHE A 233 -12.23 9.14 3.08
N LYS A 234 -13.12 10.09 3.34
CA LYS A 234 -13.13 11.42 2.74
C LYS A 234 -12.91 12.47 3.81
N LYS A 235 -12.03 13.44 3.56
CA LYS A 235 -11.80 14.57 4.46
C LYS A 235 -13.09 15.35 4.69
N ILE A 236 -13.43 15.57 5.94
CA ILE A 236 -14.53 16.49 6.34
C ILE A 236 -14.02 17.91 6.13
N VAL A 237 -14.60 18.60 5.17
CA VAL A 237 -14.30 20.01 4.92
C VAL A 237 -15.16 20.83 5.91
N PRO A 238 -14.56 21.71 6.73
CA PRO A 238 -15.33 22.52 7.69
C PRO A 238 -16.26 23.51 7.00
#